data_7bc1ad96cbbd8bc72eeaab0cf4d80032
#
_entry.id   7bc1ad96cbbd8bc72eeaab0cf4d80032
#
_cell.length_a   1.000
_cell.length_b   1.000
_cell.length_c   1.000
_cell.angle_alpha   90.00
_cell.angle_beta   90.00
_cell.angle_gamma   90.00
#
_symmetry.space_group_name_H-M   'P 1'
#
loop_
_entity.id
_entity.type
_entity.pdbx_description
1 polymer ?
#
loop_
_entity_poly.entity_id
_entity_poly.type
_entity_poly.pdbx_seq_one_letter_code
_entity_poly.pdbx_strand_id
1 'polypeptide(L)'
;GEVKGKMRPKATRMGGFTRVYTPKAQVQNENWIRLEYQRKAEKEKFPGFGEKPVKVEIYYYKRTPKGMPKKRKAEALATRLKPTTKQDLDNVVKTILDALNGIAYGDDSQVVEIRAYKNYAETDHTDVSMTDDVYACVENIGEEDTELCL
;
A
#
# COMPACT_ATOMS: atom_id res chain seq x y z
N GLY A 1 -5.88 -7.97 3.85
CA GLY A 1 -5.39 -7.70 5.21
C GLY A 1 -5.17 -6.21 5.46
N GLU A 2 -4.98 -5.83 6.70
CA GLU A 2 -4.67 -4.45 7.06
C GLU A 2 -3.17 -4.19 6.97
N VAL A 3 -2.77 -3.24 6.15
CA VAL A 3 -1.40 -2.73 6.11
C VAL A 3 -1.19 -1.76 7.28
N LYS A 4 -0.17 -1.99 8.09
CA LYS A 4 0.22 -1.08 9.17
C LYS A 4 1.23 -0.08 8.65
N GLY A 5 1.07 1.19 9.00
CA GLY A 5 2.00 2.25 8.62
C GLY A 5 3.40 2.05 9.20
N LYS A 6 4.38 2.65 8.55
CA LYS A 6 5.79 2.54 8.92
C LYS A 6 6.03 2.98 10.35
N MET A 7 6.69 2.13 11.11
CA MET A 7 7.09 2.41 12.50
C MET A 7 8.45 3.11 12.50
N ARG A 8 8.63 4.06 13.41
CA ARG A 8 9.94 4.68 13.60
C ARG A 8 10.95 3.65 14.11
N PRO A 9 12.20 3.67 13.62
CA PRO A 9 13.27 2.85 14.16
C PRO A 9 13.40 3.09 15.66
N LYS A 10 13.65 2.05 16.42
CA LYS A 10 13.92 2.14 17.84
C LYS A 10 15.42 2.15 18.07
N ALA A 11 15.86 2.94 19.05
CA ALA A 11 17.26 2.97 19.49
C ALA A 11 17.37 2.35 20.89
N THR A 12 18.33 1.47 21.07
CA THR A 12 18.68 0.91 22.38
C THR A 12 20.13 1.22 22.69
N ARG A 13 20.41 1.70 23.90
CA ARG A 13 21.76 1.98 24.35
C ARG A 13 22.28 0.78 25.12
N MET A 14 23.34 0.15 24.61
CA MET A 14 24.02 -0.95 25.28
C MET A 14 25.53 -0.66 25.29
N GLY A 15 26.14 -0.64 26.47
CA GLY A 15 27.59 -0.55 26.61
C GLY A 15 28.24 0.66 25.92
N GLY A 16 27.60 1.83 25.95
CA GLY A 16 28.14 3.06 25.33
C GLY A 16 27.83 3.23 23.82
N PHE A 17 27.25 2.22 23.15
CA PHE A 17 26.87 2.29 21.75
C PHE A 17 25.35 2.42 21.60
N THR A 18 24.90 3.21 20.63
CA THR A 18 23.48 3.30 20.25
C THR A 18 23.23 2.37 19.09
N ARG A 19 22.42 1.33 19.30
CA ARG A 19 21.95 0.41 18.26
C ARG A 19 20.57 0.84 17.78
N VAL A 20 20.45 1.17 16.51
CA VAL A 20 19.17 1.45 15.83
C VAL A 20 18.67 0.15 15.18
N TYR A 21 17.40 -0.18 15.37
CA TYR A 21 16.79 -1.37 14.79
C TYR A 21 15.35 -1.11 14.33
N THR A 22 14.95 -1.82 13.27
CA THR A 22 13.58 -1.82 12.79
C THR A 22 12.72 -2.73 13.67
N PRO A 23 11.56 -2.27 14.17
CA PRO A 23 10.68 -3.12 14.98
C PRO A 23 10.26 -4.39 14.25
N LYS A 24 10.26 -5.55 14.93
CA LYS A 24 9.87 -6.85 14.36
C LYS A 24 8.49 -6.82 13.69
N ALA A 25 7.53 -6.11 14.27
CA ALA A 25 6.18 -5.97 13.71
C ALA A 25 6.16 -5.28 12.34
N GLN A 26 7.08 -4.35 12.08
CA GLN A 26 7.21 -3.73 10.75
C GLN A 26 7.76 -4.73 9.74
N VAL A 27 8.81 -5.46 10.08
CA VAL A 27 9.40 -6.49 9.21
C VAL A 27 8.37 -7.56 8.85
N GLN A 28 7.56 -7.99 9.82
CA GLN A 28 6.48 -8.94 9.59
C GLN A 28 5.41 -8.39 8.64
N ASN A 29 5.04 -7.12 8.79
CA ASN A 29 4.07 -6.46 7.92
C ASN A 29 4.57 -6.33 6.48
N GLU A 30 5.82 -5.91 6.29
CA GLU A 30 6.45 -5.83 4.96
C GLU A 30 6.57 -7.22 4.32
N ASN A 31 6.99 -8.24 5.07
CA ASN A 31 7.08 -9.61 4.58
C ASN A 31 5.70 -10.17 4.17
N TRP A 32 4.66 -9.84 4.91
CA TRP A 32 3.30 -10.23 4.55
C TRP A 32 2.86 -9.61 3.21
N ILE A 33 3.12 -8.30 3.01
CA ILE A 33 2.82 -7.62 1.74
C ILE A 33 3.56 -8.28 0.56
N ARG A 34 4.85 -8.60 0.76
CA ARG A 34 5.67 -9.32 -0.25
C ARG A 34 5.08 -10.67 -0.62
N LEU A 35 4.67 -11.45 0.38
CA LEU A 35 4.05 -12.76 0.16
C LEU A 35 2.72 -12.66 -0.59
N GLU A 36 1.88 -11.69 -0.24
CA GLU A 36 0.60 -11.48 -0.95
C GLU A 36 0.84 -11.07 -2.41
N TYR A 37 1.79 -10.18 -2.67
CA TYR A 37 2.20 -9.83 -4.03
C TYR A 37 2.69 -11.06 -4.81
N GLN A 38 3.64 -11.80 -4.27
CA GLN A 38 4.20 -12.98 -4.94
C GLN A 38 3.13 -14.02 -5.26
N ARG A 39 2.26 -14.31 -4.30
CA ARG A 39 1.14 -15.26 -4.48
C ARG A 39 0.19 -14.80 -5.59
N LYS A 40 -0.13 -13.50 -5.64
CA LYS A 40 -1.01 -12.95 -6.66
C LYS A 40 -0.35 -12.97 -8.04
N ALA A 41 0.89 -12.50 -8.13
CA ALA A 41 1.66 -12.50 -9.37
C ALA A 41 1.85 -13.92 -9.94
N GLU A 42 2.12 -14.90 -9.09
CA GLU A 42 2.24 -16.30 -9.49
C GLU A 42 0.90 -16.85 -10.02
N LYS A 43 -0.20 -16.58 -9.30
CA LYS A 43 -1.55 -17.00 -9.70
C LYS A 43 -1.97 -16.42 -11.06
N GLU A 44 -1.67 -15.16 -11.30
CA GLU A 44 -2.03 -14.45 -12.52
C GLU A 44 -0.98 -14.60 -13.63
N LYS A 45 0.13 -15.29 -13.35
CA LYS A 45 1.29 -15.44 -14.25
C LYS A 45 1.83 -14.08 -14.73
N PHE A 46 1.82 -13.11 -13.80
CA PHE A 46 2.22 -11.75 -14.09
C PHE A 46 3.74 -11.67 -14.31
N PRO A 47 4.22 -11.13 -15.46
CA PRO A 47 5.64 -11.14 -15.82
C PRO A 47 6.48 -10.09 -15.05
N GLY A 48 5.82 -9.21 -14.26
CA GLY A 48 6.45 -8.04 -13.65
C GLY A 48 6.50 -6.82 -14.59
N PHE A 49 6.93 -5.70 -14.05
CA PHE A 49 6.99 -4.43 -14.80
C PHE A 49 8.31 -4.21 -15.54
N GLY A 50 9.34 -5.03 -15.27
CA GLY A 50 10.66 -4.82 -15.84
C GLY A 50 11.25 -3.47 -15.43
N GLU A 51 11.72 -2.67 -16.41
CA GLU A 51 12.25 -1.31 -16.21
C GLU A 51 11.23 -0.20 -16.52
N LYS A 52 9.97 -0.56 -16.76
CA LYS A 52 8.93 0.39 -17.12
C LYS A 52 8.56 1.30 -15.93
N PRO A 53 8.09 2.54 -16.21
CA PRO A 53 7.50 3.38 -15.18
C PRO A 53 6.22 2.73 -14.63
N VAL A 54 5.99 2.89 -13.32
CA VAL A 54 4.90 2.25 -12.62
C VAL A 54 4.02 3.31 -11.95
N LYS A 55 2.71 3.16 -12.12
CA LYS A 55 1.68 3.87 -11.36
C LYS A 55 1.17 2.95 -10.25
N VAL A 56 1.03 3.50 -9.04
CA VAL A 56 0.52 2.78 -7.87
C VAL A 56 -0.71 3.47 -7.33
N GLU A 57 -1.80 2.74 -7.19
CA GLU A 57 -3.02 3.21 -6.51
C GLU A 57 -3.24 2.41 -5.23
N ILE A 58 -3.47 3.10 -4.13
CA ILE A 58 -3.61 2.52 -2.80
C ILE A 58 -4.94 2.98 -2.20
N TYR A 59 -5.79 2.03 -1.86
CA TYR A 59 -7.03 2.27 -1.14
C TYR A 59 -6.93 1.65 0.25
N TYR A 60 -6.68 2.49 1.25
CA TYR A 60 -6.62 2.07 2.64
C TYR A 60 -7.98 2.20 3.30
N TYR A 61 -8.56 1.07 3.70
CA TYR A 61 -9.87 1.00 4.32
C TYR A 61 -9.77 0.73 5.81
N LYS A 62 -10.41 1.59 6.59
CA LYS A 62 -10.48 1.48 8.03
C LYS A 62 -11.90 1.09 8.45
N ARG A 63 -11.99 0.11 9.33
CA ARG A 63 -13.27 -0.31 9.89
C ARG A 63 -13.98 0.86 10.59
N THR A 64 -15.29 0.98 10.35
CA THR A 64 -16.13 1.91 11.09
C THR A 64 -16.12 1.60 12.58
N PRO A 65 -16.00 2.60 13.48
CA PRO A 65 -16.07 2.39 14.93
C PRO A 65 -17.35 1.69 15.35
N LYS A 66 -17.27 0.76 16.31
CA LYS A 66 -18.42 -0.03 16.79
C LYS A 66 -19.60 0.83 17.31
N GLY A 67 -19.29 2.00 17.88
CA GLY A 67 -20.29 2.92 18.43
C GLY A 67 -20.81 3.98 17.45
N MET A 68 -20.46 3.90 16.16
CA MET A 68 -20.88 4.89 15.17
C MET A 68 -22.40 4.82 14.91
N PRO A 69 -23.15 5.94 15.02
CA PRO A 69 -24.58 5.98 14.72
C PRO A 69 -24.88 5.52 13.29
N LYS A 70 -26.01 4.83 13.08
CA LYS A 70 -26.38 4.22 11.78
C LYS A 70 -26.33 5.20 10.61
N LYS A 71 -26.87 6.42 10.76
CA LYS A 71 -26.83 7.47 9.72
C LYS A 71 -25.39 7.82 9.35
N ARG A 72 -24.55 8.06 10.36
CA ARG A 72 -23.14 8.41 10.17
C ARG A 72 -22.33 7.26 9.59
N LYS A 73 -22.65 6.01 9.96
CA LYS A 73 -22.06 4.81 9.38
C LYS A 73 -22.40 4.69 7.89
N ALA A 74 -23.63 4.97 7.49
CA ALA A 74 -24.04 4.96 6.09
C ALA A 74 -23.26 6.02 5.27
N GLU A 75 -23.06 7.23 5.81
CA GLU A 75 -22.26 8.28 5.19
C GLU A 75 -20.77 7.88 5.07
N ALA A 76 -20.23 7.21 6.09
CA ALA A 76 -18.88 6.70 6.10
C ALA A 76 -18.66 5.62 5.03
N LEU A 77 -19.56 4.66 4.92
CA LEU A 77 -19.50 3.60 3.91
C LEU A 77 -19.77 4.13 2.49
N ALA A 78 -20.54 5.21 2.36
CA ALA A 78 -20.71 5.93 1.09
C ALA A 78 -19.55 6.87 0.75
N THR A 79 -18.43 6.79 1.45
CA THR A 79 -17.22 7.60 1.26
C THR A 79 -17.37 9.11 1.49
N ARG A 80 -18.52 9.56 2.00
CA ARG A 80 -18.78 10.98 2.32
C ARG A 80 -18.06 11.42 3.60
N LEU A 81 -17.83 10.50 4.52
CA LEU A 81 -17.08 10.71 5.75
C LEU A 81 -15.75 9.93 5.67
N LYS A 82 -14.65 10.62 5.95
CA LYS A 82 -13.30 10.03 5.90
C LYS A 82 -12.73 9.78 7.28
N PRO A 83 -11.94 8.69 7.49
CA PRO A 83 -11.26 8.44 8.75
C PRO A 83 -10.08 9.40 8.93
N THR A 84 -10.11 10.21 9.99
CA THR A 84 -9.04 11.14 10.37
C THR A 84 -8.17 10.63 11.51
N THR A 85 -8.42 9.41 11.95
CA THR A 85 -7.65 8.75 13.03
C THR A 85 -6.44 8.01 12.48
N LYS A 86 -5.50 7.64 13.36
CA LYS A 86 -4.35 6.78 13.03
C LYS A 86 -4.81 5.51 12.28
N GLN A 87 -4.14 5.04 11.29
CA GLN A 87 -2.77 5.31 10.84
C GLN A 87 -2.71 6.45 9.82
N ASP A 88 -1.54 7.10 9.73
CA ASP A 88 -1.29 8.16 8.77
C ASP A 88 -1.10 7.54 7.37
N LEU A 89 -1.75 8.13 6.37
CA LEU A 89 -1.80 7.56 5.01
C LEU A 89 -0.42 7.52 4.34
N ASP A 90 0.40 8.55 4.53
CA ASP A 90 1.78 8.60 4.04
C ASP A 90 2.65 7.46 4.56
N ASN A 91 2.49 7.09 5.84
CA ASN A 91 3.18 5.96 6.42
C ASN A 91 2.71 4.60 5.86
N VAL A 92 1.42 4.48 5.51
CA VAL A 92 0.88 3.28 4.84
C VAL A 92 1.47 3.16 3.44
N VAL A 93 1.44 4.25 2.66
CA VAL A 93 2.03 4.32 1.32
C VAL A 93 3.50 3.91 1.36
N LYS A 94 4.27 4.51 2.26
CA LYS A 94 5.70 4.21 2.41
C LYS A 94 5.97 2.75 2.75
N THR A 95 5.17 2.15 3.63
CA THR A 95 5.30 0.73 3.97
C THR A 95 5.08 -0.17 2.76
N ILE A 96 4.07 0.14 1.94
CA ILE A 96 3.74 -0.63 0.74
C ILE A 96 4.87 -0.51 -0.29
N LEU A 97 5.33 0.70 -0.58
CA LEU A 97 6.40 0.92 -1.56
C LEU A 97 7.70 0.26 -1.12
N ASP A 98 8.10 0.41 0.14
CA ASP A 98 9.31 -0.25 0.69
C ASP A 98 9.20 -1.79 0.63
N ALA A 99 8.02 -2.34 0.88
CA ALA A 99 7.80 -3.78 0.82
C ALA A 99 7.89 -4.34 -0.62
N LEU A 100 7.41 -3.59 -1.60
CA LEU A 100 7.36 -3.99 -3.00
C LEU A 100 8.64 -3.70 -3.77
N ASN A 101 9.53 -2.88 -3.23
CA ASN A 101 10.81 -2.55 -3.82
C ASN A 101 11.68 -3.80 -3.99
N GLY A 102 12.22 -4.00 -5.20
CA GLY A 102 13.03 -5.14 -5.57
C GLY A 102 12.26 -6.44 -5.88
N ILE A 103 10.91 -6.43 -5.77
CA ILE A 103 10.07 -7.60 -6.11
C ILE A 103 8.96 -7.29 -7.11
N ALA A 104 8.25 -6.18 -6.98
CA ALA A 104 7.26 -5.75 -7.95
C ALA A 104 7.91 -4.95 -9.09
N TYR A 105 8.88 -4.16 -8.77
CA TYR A 105 9.72 -3.34 -9.65
C TYR A 105 11.16 -3.36 -9.13
N GLY A 106 12.12 -3.03 -9.98
CA GLY A 106 13.55 -3.12 -9.64
C GLY A 106 13.98 -2.09 -8.61
N ASP A 107 13.43 -0.87 -8.71
CA ASP A 107 13.74 0.25 -7.82
C ASP A 107 12.52 1.16 -7.67
N ASP A 108 12.34 1.77 -6.50
CA ASP A 108 11.24 2.70 -6.20
C ASP A 108 11.25 3.96 -7.06
N SER A 109 12.40 4.30 -7.68
CA SER A 109 12.51 5.35 -8.69
C SER A 109 11.64 5.11 -9.95
N GLN A 110 11.21 3.86 -10.19
CA GLN A 110 10.28 3.53 -11.28
C GLN A 110 8.84 3.98 -10.98
N VAL A 111 8.52 4.25 -9.70
CA VAL A 111 7.19 4.71 -9.31
C VAL A 111 7.07 6.20 -9.62
N VAL A 112 6.35 6.52 -10.69
CA VAL A 112 6.21 7.88 -11.23
C VAL A 112 4.87 8.52 -10.90
N GLU A 113 3.87 7.73 -10.50
CA GLU A 113 2.57 8.23 -10.06
C GLU A 113 2.09 7.42 -8.85
N ILE A 114 1.60 8.12 -7.83
CA ILE A 114 1.00 7.50 -6.64
C ILE A 114 -0.35 8.17 -6.39
N ARG A 115 -1.40 7.35 -6.30
CA ARG A 115 -2.71 7.78 -5.80
C ARG A 115 -3.04 7.01 -4.53
N ALA A 116 -3.36 7.71 -3.48
CA ALA A 116 -3.66 7.09 -2.20
C ALA A 116 -4.92 7.65 -1.58
N TYR A 117 -5.78 6.77 -1.09
CA TYR A 117 -7.07 7.12 -0.52
C TYR A 117 -7.26 6.42 0.81
N LYS A 118 -7.86 7.13 1.77
CA LYS A 118 -8.22 6.59 3.07
C LYS A 118 -9.72 6.68 3.27
N ASN A 119 -10.36 5.53 3.39
CA ASN A 119 -11.82 5.40 3.44
C ASN A 119 -12.26 4.57 4.65
N TYR A 120 -13.54 4.63 4.97
CA TYR A 120 -14.16 3.66 5.86
C TYR A 120 -14.70 2.46 5.09
N ALA A 121 -14.68 1.30 5.73
CA ALA A 121 -15.31 0.06 5.26
C ALA A 121 -15.87 -0.72 6.45
N GLU A 122 -16.47 -1.87 6.19
CA GLU A 122 -16.93 -2.77 7.25
C GLU A 122 -15.80 -3.53 7.93
N THR A 123 -14.70 -3.74 7.21
CA THR A 123 -13.48 -4.41 7.70
C THR A 123 -12.25 -3.62 7.36
N ASP A 124 -11.20 -3.77 8.18
CA ASP A 124 -9.89 -3.22 7.88
C ASP A 124 -9.23 -4.01 6.74
N HIS A 125 -8.89 -3.33 5.65
CA HIS A 125 -8.16 -3.91 4.52
C HIS A 125 -7.46 -2.84 3.71
N THR A 126 -6.59 -3.26 2.80
CA THR A 126 -5.90 -2.36 1.88
C THR A 126 -5.86 -3.03 0.51
N ASP A 127 -6.30 -2.29 -0.50
CA ASP A 127 -6.21 -2.69 -1.88
C ASP A 127 -5.10 -1.89 -2.55
N VAL A 128 -4.26 -2.57 -3.30
CA VAL A 128 -3.16 -1.97 -4.05
C VAL A 128 -3.27 -2.41 -5.50
N SER A 129 -3.29 -1.44 -6.40
CA SER A 129 -3.25 -1.66 -7.82
C SER A 129 -1.99 -1.03 -8.40
N MET A 130 -1.33 -1.73 -9.29
CA MET A 130 -0.13 -1.27 -9.99
C MET A 130 -0.29 -1.48 -11.49
N THR A 131 0.09 -0.48 -12.27
CA THR A 131 0.02 -0.53 -13.74
C THR A 131 1.22 0.20 -14.35
N ASP A 132 1.64 -0.22 -15.52
CA ASP A 132 2.60 0.49 -16.37
C ASP A 132 1.92 1.47 -17.35
N ASP A 133 0.59 1.56 -17.33
CA ASP A 133 -0.19 2.54 -18.07
C ASP A 133 -0.11 3.94 -17.40
N VAL A 134 1.04 4.57 -17.57
CA VAL A 134 1.30 5.92 -17.05
C VAL A 134 0.86 7.00 -18.05
N TYR A 135 0.60 6.61 -19.30
CA TYR A 135 0.34 7.52 -20.42
C TYR A 135 -1.12 7.54 -20.91
N ALA A 136 -2.05 6.93 -20.21
CA ALA A 136 -3.47 6.86 -20.59
C ALA A 136 -4.19 8.23 -20.75
N CYS A 137 -3.47 9.33 -20.62
CA CYS A 137 -3.98 10.67 -20.95
C CYS A 137 -3.55 11.18 -22.34
N VAL A 138 -2.75 10.44 -23.11
CA VAL A 138 -2.26 10.85 -24.41
C VAL A 138 -2.37 9.71 -25.42
N GLU A 139 -3.50 9.69 -26.13
CA GLU A 139 -3.79 8.93 -27.36
C GLU A 139 -3.64 7.39 -27.34
N ASN A 140 -4.74 6.72 -27.70
CA ASN A 140 -4.86 5.31 -28.04
C ASN A 140 -3.74 4.82 -28.97
N ILE A 141 -2.66 4.31 -28.40
CA ILE A 141 -1.71 3.49 -29.13
C ILE A 141 -1.67 2.14 -28.43
N GLY A 142 -2.20 1.10 -29.10
CA GLY A 142 -2.42 -0.22 -28.56
C GLY A 142 -1.13 -0.94 -28.14
N GLU A 143 -0.84 -0.85 -26.88
CA GLU A 143 -0.02 -1.81 -26.15
C GLU A 143 -0.90 -2.36 -25.02
N GLU A 144 -0.82 -3.65 -24.79
CA GLU A 144 -1.59 -4.32 -23.73
C GLU A 144 -1.16 -3.73 -22.38
N ASP A 145 -2.11 -3.09 -21.70
CA ASP A 145 -1.89 -2.55 -20.35
C ASP A 145 -1.62 -3.69 -19.38
N THR A 146 -0.50 -3.59 -18.67
CA THR A 146 -0.14 -4.57 -17.65
C THR A 146 -0.57 -4.05 -16.29
N GLU A 147 -1.60 -4.66 -15.70
CA GLU A 147 -2.16 -4.29 -14.40
C GLU A 147 -2.10 -5.45 -13.40
N LEU A 148 -1.74 -5.15 -12.18
CA LEU A 148 -1.81 -6.07 -11.05
C LEU A 148 -2.53 -5.43 -9.87
N CYS A 149 -3.63 -6.06 -9.41
CA CYS A 149 -4.39 -5.68 -8.21
C CYS A 149 -4.09 -6.64 -7.05
N LEU A 150 -3.74 -6.09 -5.90
CA LEU A 150 -3.42 -6.82 -4.67
C LEU A 150 -4.57 -6.76 -3.65
#